data_ec18a74873090679c35a0701a97a2eda
#
_entry.id   ec18a74873090679c35a0701a97a2eda
#
_cell.length_a   1.000
_cell.length_b   1.000
_cell.length_c   1.000
_cell.angle_alpha   90.00
_cell.angle_beta   90.00
_cell.angle_gamma   90.00
#
_symmetry.space_group_name_H-M   'P 1'
#
loop_
_entity.id
_entity.type
_entity.pdbx_description
1 polymer ?
#
loop_
_entity_poly.entity_id
_entity_poly.type
_entity_poly.pdbx_seq_one_letter_code
_entity_poly.pdbx_strand_id
1 'polypeptide(L)'
;MKIEILYPELCTLYGDKGNMQYLKLCLPDAEFVETTLNAKPLFLTEDIDLVYMCSMSEKSQEVILSRLLPLKEEIFRAFDAEKTVFFFVGNALELLGKYIKREDGSKVEALAYLNSYSVRQTPNRFNTLMKAKFDDITLLGYTSRFSHTFGIPEQESFCKVEMGTGMNPKSVFEGIRKGKILATYMLGPILVANPDFTHYLLRMLGADTVSYTHLTLPTIRLV
;
A
#
# COMPACT_ATOMS: atom_id res chain seq x y z
N MET A 1 19.45 -5.93 4.75
CA MET A 1 18.13 -5.31 4.49
C MET A 1 17.10 -5.99 5.37
N LYS A 2 16.23 -5.20 6.02
CA LYS A 2 15.19 -5.72 6.90
C LYS A 2 13.83 -5.18 6.48
N ILE A 3 12.85 -6.06 6.29
CA ILE A 3 11.52 -5.75 5.78
C ILE A 3 10.49 -6.15 6.83
N GLU A 4 9.67 -5.20 7.27
CA GLU A 4 8.60 -5.43 8.24
C GLU A 4 7.25 -5.57 7.54
N ILE A 5 6.54 -6.66 7.83
CA ILE A 5 5.16 -6.90 7.39
C ILE A 5 4.24 -6.63 8.57
N LEU A 6 3.42 -5.58 8.48
CA LEU A 6 2.52 -5.19 9.55
C LEU A 6 1.21 -5.98 9.51
N TYR A 7 0.86 -6.56 10.65
CA TYR A 7 -0.43 -7.17 10.96
C TYR A 7 -0.90 -8.21 9.93
N PRO A 8 -0.03 -9.16 9.53
CA PRO A 8 -0.32 -10.12 8.47
C PRO A 8 -1.54 -11.00 8.76
N GLU A 9 -1.94 -11.13 10.04
CA GLU A 9 -3.14 -11.87 10.45
C GLU A 9 -4.45 -11.13 10.11
N LEU A 10 -4.41 -9.80 9.94
CA LEU A 10 -5.56 -8.97 9.59
C LEU A 10 -5.51 -8.47 8.13
N CYS A 11 -4.31 -8.32 7.59
CA CYS A 11 -4.05 -7.78 6.25
C CYS A 11 -3.83 -8.93 5.27
N THR A 12 -4.93 -9.54 4.78
CA THR A 12 -4.85 -10.81 4.01
C THR A 12 -5.70 -10.83 2.75
N LEU A 13 -6.39 -9.74 2.42
CA LEU A 13 -7.35 -9.73 1.34
C LEU A 13 -6.67 -9.67 -0.05
N TYR A 14 -7.40 -10.12 -1.06
CA TYR A 14 -7.08 -10.00 -2.49
C TYR A 14 -5.77 -10.63 -2.96
N GLY A 15 -5.21 -11.56 -2.18
CA GLY A 15 -3.94 -12.21 -2.54
C GLY A 15 -2.70 -11.32 -2.39
N ASP A 16 -2.80 -10.18 -1.72
CA ASP A 16 -1.71 -9.21 -1.57
C ASP A 16 -0.48 -9.76 -0.82
N LYS A 17 -0.62 -10.89 -0.10
CA LYS A 17 0.54 -11.67 0.39
C LYS A 17 1.52 -12.06 -0.71
N GLY A 18 1.03 -12.18 -1.96
CA GLY A 18 1.85 -12.44 -3.14
C GLY A 18 2.91 -11.37 -3.39
N ASN A 19 2.68 -10.11 -2.99
CA ASN A 19 3.69 -9.06 -3.06
C ASN A 19 4.91 -9.40 -2.21
N MET A 20 4.70 -9.85 -0.97
CA MET A 20 5.81 -10.20 -0.08
C MET A 20 6.48 -11.51 -0.47
N GLN A 21 5.72 -12.49 -0.96
CA GLN A 21 6.30 -13.72 -1.51
C GLN A 21 7.20 -13.41 -2.70
N TYR A 22 6.76 -12.51 -3.59
CA TYR A 22 7.56 -12.09 -4.73
C TYR A 22 8.83 -11.31 -4.31
N LEU A 23 8.71 -10.39 -3.34
CA LEU A 23 9.87 -9.69 -2.80
C LEU A 23 10.89 -10.63 -2.13
N LYS A 24 10.42 -11.69 -1.44
CA LYS A 24 11.32 -12.72 -0.89
C LYS A 24 12.15 -13.42 -1.97
N LEU A 25 11.58 -13.62 -3.16
CA LEU A 25 12.30 -14.17 -4.31
C LEU A 25 13.30 -13.16 -4.90
N CYS A 26 12.93 -11.87 -4.92
CA CYS A 26 13.79 -10.80 -5.41
C CYS A 26 14.93 -10.45 -4.46
N LEU A 27 14.75 -10.66 -3.16
CA LEU A 27 15.65 -10.28 -2.08
C LEU A 27 15.93 -11.48 -1.15
N PRO A 28 16.62 -12.53 -1.64
CA PRO A 28 16.81 -13.77 -0.89
C PRO A 28 17.64 -13.58 0.40
N ASP A 29 18.48 -12.55 0.46
CA ASP A 29 19.32 -12.25 1.62
C ASP A 29 18.67 -11.24 2.59
N ALA A 30 17.44 -10.77 2.33
CA ALA A 30 16.74 -9.86 3.22
C ALA A 30 16.04 -10.61 4.36
N GLU A 31 16.08 -10.00 5.53
CA GLU A 31 15.30 -10.46 6.69
C GLU A 31 13.86 -9.96 6.57
N PHE A 32 12.88 -10.87 6.60
CA PHE A 32 11.46 -10.54 6.62
C PHE A 32 10.88 -10.85 8.00
N VAL A 33 10.42 -9.83 8.69
CA VAL A 33 9.81 -9.92 10.02
C VAL A 33 8.32 -9.59 9.97
N GLU A 34 7.53 -10.27 10.74
CA GLU A 34 6.09 -10.07 10.85
C GLU A 34 5.76 -9.46 12.22
N THR A 35 5.11 -8.30 12.22
CA THR A 35 4.65 -7.65 13.45
C THR A 35 3.15 -7.89 13.60
N THR A 36 2.76 -8.61 14.64
CA THR A 36 1.36 -8.89 14.96
C THR A 36 0.69 -7.71 15.68
N LEU A 37 -0.64 -7.69 15.72
CA LEU A 37 -1.44 -6.60 16.29
C LEU A 37 -1.10 -6.28 17.76
N ASN A 38 -0.61 -7.26 18.51
CA ASN A 38 -0.28 -7.09 19.92
C ASN A 38 1.16 -6.60 20.17
N ALA A 39 1.96 -6.53 19.11
CA ALA A 39 3.33 -6.02 19.16
C ALA A 39 3.41 -4.55 18.75
N LYS A 40 4.37 -3.82 19.28
CA LYS A 40 4.70 -2.47 18.77
C LYS A 40 5.37 -2.62 17.41
N PRO A 41 5.03 -1.77 16.40
CA PRO A 41 5.74 -1.80 15.11
C PRO A 41 7.25 -1.63 15.29
N LEU A 42 8.02 -2.49 14.65
CA LEU A 42 9.48 -2.52 14.79
C LEU A 42 10.13 -1.27 14.18
N PHE A 43 9.56 -0.72 13.12
CA PHE A 43 10.09 0.52 12.49
C PHE A 43 10.11 1.73 13.45
N LEU A 44 9.47 1.64 14.62
CA LEU A 44 9.52 2.68 15.65
C LEU A 44 10.73 2.53 16.58
N THR A 45 11.40 1.39 16.56
CA THR A 45 12.48 1.04 17.51
C THR A 45 13.73 0.46 16.85
N GLU A 46 13.63 0.05 15.59
CA GLU A 46 14.69 -0.60 14.85
C GLU A 46 14.84 0.04 13.46
N ASP A 47 16.00 -0.16 12.84
CA ASP A 47 16.23 0.24 11.45
C ASP A 47 15.54 -0.77 10.54
N ILE A 48 14.49 -0.31 9.86
CA ILE A 48 13.69 -1.07 8.89
C ILE A 48 13.81 -0.39 7.53
N ASP A 49 14.15 -1.14 6.49
CA ASP A 49 14.29 -0.61 5.13
C ASP A 49 12.94 -0.45 4.44
N LEU A 50 12.01 -1.41 4.63
CA LEU A 50 10.66 -1.38 4.08
C LEU A 50 9.64 -1.82 5.11
N VAL A 51 8.58 -1.04 5.26
CA VAL A 51 7.34 -1.43 5.97
C VAL A 51 6.23 -1.68 4.96
N TYR A 52 5.64 -2.86 5.03
CA TYR A 52 4.54 -3.25 4.15
C TYR A 52 3.26 -3.51 4.94
N MET A 53 2.16 -2.95 4.43
CA MET A 53 0.80 -3.25 4.92
C MET A 53 -0.14 -3.39 3.73
N CYS A 54 -0.96 -4.44 3.72
CA CYS A 54 -1.89 -4.68 2.63
C CYS A 54 -3.37 -4.58 3.02
N SER A 55 -4.23 -4.93 2.08
CA SER A 55 -5.68 -4.82 2.20
C SER A 55 -6.26 -5.63 3.36
N MET A 56 -7.24 -5.06 4.03
CA MET A 56 -7.90 -5.63 5.19
C MET A 56 -9.42 -5.39 5.14
N SER A 57 -10.18 -6.07 6.02
CA SER A 57 -11.60 -5.73 6.20
C SER A 57 -11.75 -4.36 6.88
N GLU A 58 -12.88 -3.69 6.67
CA GLU A 58 -13.20 -2.41 7.32
C GLU A 58 -13.17 -2.52 8.85
N LYS A 59 -13.59 -3.66 9.38
CA LYS A 59 -13.50 -3.96 10.83
C LYS A 59 -12.05 -4.09 11.29
N SER A 60 -11.22 -4.80 10.54
CA SER A 60 -9.79 -4.93 10.84
C SER A 60 -9.09 -3.58 10.76
N GLN A 61 -9.47 -2.72 9.81
CA GLN A 61 -8.94 -1.38 9.66
C GLN A 61 -9.17 -0.53 10.92
N GLU A 62 -10.37 -0.58 11.50
CA GLU A 62 -10.69 0.13 12.74
C GLU A 62 -9.92 -0.42 13.96
N VAL A 63 -9.75 -1.73 14.02
CA VAL A 63 -8.92 -2.38 15.06
C VAL A 63 -7.46 -1.92 14.94
N ILE A 64 -6.90 -1.92 13.74
CA ILE A 64 -5.52 -1.44 13.50
C ILE A 64 -5.38 0.04 13.86
N LEU A 65 -6.33 0.89 13.47
CA LEU A 65 -6.33 2.31 13.87
C LEU A 65 -6.30 2.48 15.39
N SER A 66 -7.06 1.69 16.15
CA SER A 66 -7.02 1.76 17.61
C SER A 66 -5.65 1.45 18.21
N ARG A 67 -4.81 0.69 17.51
CA ARG A 67 -3.43 0.37 17.91
C ARG A 67 -2.41 1.41 17.45
N LEU A 68 -2.63 2.02 16.26
CA LEU A 68 -1.69 3.00 15.70
C LEU A 68 -1.89 4.40 16.26
N LEU A 69 -3.13 4.81 16.58
CA LEU A 69 -3.42 6.15 17.07
C LEU A 69 -2.63 6.56 18.32
N PRO A 70 -2.44 5.71 19.34
CA PRO A 70 -1.60 6.03 20.49
C PRO A 70 -0.12 6.26 20.14
N LEU A 71 0.34 5.75 18.98
CA LEU A 71 1.73 5.83 18.51
C LEU A 71 1.91 6.92 17.43
N LYS A 72 0.89 7.73 17.19
CA LYS A 72 0.80 8.69 16.09
C LYS A 72 2.06 9.57 15.95
N GLU A 73 2.52 10.17 17.04
CA GLU A 73 3.68 11.07 17.01
C GLU A 73 5.00 10.34 16.70
N GLU A 74 5.14 9.09 17.13
CA GLU A 74 6.30 8.27 16.79
C GLU A 74 6.26 7.87 15.31
N ILE A 75 5.08 7.52 14.79
CA ILE A 75 4.85 7.19 13.39
C ILE A 75 5.18 8.39 12.50
N PHE A 76 4.74 9.60 12.87
CA PHE A 76 5.02 10.82 12.11
C PHE A 76 6.51 11.09 12.02
N ARG A 77 7.24 10.96 13.15
CA ARG A 77 8.71 11.08 13.14
C ARG A 77 9.38 10.05 12.21
N ALA A 78 8.87 8.82 12.16
CA ALA A 78 9.39 7.81 11.25
C ALA A 78 9.11 8.15 9.78
N PHE A 79 7.92 8.68 9.46
CA PHE A 79 7.57 9.14 8.12
C PHE A 79 8.43 10.33 7.68
N ASP A 80 8.59 11.34 8.53
CA ASP A 80 9.33 12.56 8.24
C ASP A 80 10.86 12.32 8.18
N ALA A 81 11.36 11.27 8.83
CA ALA A 81 12.76 10.90 8.76
C ALA A 81 13.20 10.40 7.38
N GLU A 82 12.28 9.97 6.53
CA GLU A 82 12.52 9.44 5.17
C GLU A 82 13.63 8.38 5.09
N LYS A 83 13.84 7.62 6.16
CA LYS A 83 14.80 6.50 6.18
C LYS A 83 14.16 5.23 5.63
N THR A 84 12.98 4.91 6.11
CA THR A 84 12.21 3.71 5.80
C THR A 84 11.26 3.97 4.62
N VAL A 85 11.18 3.03 3.68
CA VAL A 85 10.13 3.02 2.65
C VAL A 85 8.86 2.45 3.26
N PHE A 86 7.73 3.12 3.08
CA PHE A 86 6.40 2.62 3.49
C PHE A 86 5.60 2.29 2.23
N PHE A 87 5.17 1.04 2.11
CA PHE A 87 4.35 0.60 0.99
C PHE A 87 3.02 0.03 1.48
N PHE A 88 1.95 0.81 1.28
CA PHE A 88 0.59 0.50 1.71
C PHE A 88 -0.30 0.19 0.52
N VAL A 89 -0.99 -0.96 0.56
CA VAL A 89 -1.82 -1.45 -0.54
C VAL A 89 -3.28 -1.59 -0.10
N GLY A 90 -4.20 -1.27 -0.98
CA GLY A 90 -5.63 -1.31 -0.71
C GLY A 90 -6.06 -0.26 0.29
N ASN A 91 -7.00 -0.60 1.16
CA ASN A 91 -7.54 0.34 2.15
C ASN A 91 -6.59 0.67 3.32
N ALA A 92 -5.37 0.10 3.34
CA ALA A 92 -4.30 0.56 4.23
C ALA A 92 -3.92 2.02 3.98
N LEU A 93 -4.10 2.50 2.74
CA LEU A 93 -3.92 3.90 2.36
C LEU A 93 -4.79 4.87 3.19
N GLU A 94 -6.00 4.47 3.55
CA GLU A 94 -6.97 5.32 4.26
C GLU A 94 -6.54 5.66 5.68
N LEU A 95 -5.63 4.84 6.26
CA LEU A 95 -5.08 5.06 7.61
C LEU A 95 -4.29 6.37 7.71
N LEU A 96 -3.74 6.86 6.59
CA LEU A 96 -2.91 8.08 6.54
C LEU A 96 -3.73 9.37 6.61
N GLY A 97 -5.03 9.31 6.27
CA GLY A 97 -5.93 10.46 6.26
C GLY A 97 -6.38 10.91 7.65
N LYS A 98 -7.23 11.93 7.69
CA LYS A 98 -7.79 12.50 8.93
C LYS A 98 -8.85 11.58 9.57
N TYR A 99 -9.71 11.03 8.74
CA TYR A 99 -10.82 10.17 9.19
C TYR A 99 -11.38 9.34 8.04
N ILE A 100 -12.09 8.29 8.41
CA ILE A 100 -12.90 7.48 7.51
C ILE A 100 -14.37 7.72 7.91
N LYS A 101 -15.18 8.29 7.00
CA LYS A 101 -16.59 8.51 7.20
C LYS A 101 -17.35 7.22 6.87
N ARG A 102 -18.16 6.71 7.82
CA ARG A 102 -19.04 5.56 7.64
C ARG A 102 -20.34 5.98 6.96
N GLU A 103 -21.15 4.99 6.57
CA GLU A 103 -22.42 5.15 5.88
C GLU A 103 -23.48 5.88 6.75
N ASP A 104 -23.45 5.69 8.06
CA ASP A 104 -24.30 6.37 9.04
C ASP A 104 -23.88 7.82 9.32
N GLY A 105 -22.81 8.29 8.65
CA GLY A 105 -22.25 9.62 8.82
C GLY A 105 -21.24 9.75 9.97
N SER A 106 -21.10 8.74 10.82
CA SER A 106 -20.08 8.73 11.87
C SER A 106 -18.66 8.70 11.26
N LYS A 107 -17.66 9.11 12.06
CA LYS A 107 -16.28 9.16 11.63
C LYS A 107 -15.42 8.26 12.50
N VAL A 108 -14.58 7.48 11.87
CA VAL A 108 -13.45 6.79 12.49
C VAL A 108 -12.24 7.71 12.35
N GLU A 109 -11.64 8.10 13.45
CA GLU A 109 -10.39 8.87 13.43
C GLU A 109 -9.28 8.02 12.80
N ALA A 110 -8.46 8.65 11.96
CA ALA A 110 -7.28 8.03 11.36
C ALA A 110 -6.03 8.83 11.76
N LEU A 111 -4.86 8.47 11.24
CA LEU A 111 -3.59 9.05 11.68
C LEU A 111 -3.50 10.57 11.44
N ALA A 112 -4.23 11.11 10.48
CA ALA A 112 -4.21 12.53 10.08
C ALA A 112 -2.80 13.03 9.68
N TYR A 113 -1.96 12.16 9.13
CA TYR A 113 -0.68 12.55 8.54
C TYR A 113 -0.88 13.34 7.25
N LEU A 114 -1.92 12.99 6.50
CA LEU A 114 -2.31 13.67 5.28
C LEU A 114 -3.61 14.47 5.47
N ASN A 115 -3.73 15.57 4.72
CA ASN A 115 -4.96 16.37 4.70
C ASN A 115 -6.05 15.73 3.81
N SER A 116 -6.24 14.43 3.95
CA SER A 116 -7.21 13.63 3.19
C SER A 116 -8.26 13.00 4.11
N TYR A 117 -9.31 12.48 3.51
CA TYR A 117 -10.32 11.69 4.22
C TYR A 117 -10.95 10.67 3.27
N SER A 118 -11.47 9.58 3.81
CA SER A 118 -12.15 8.55 3.04
C SER A 118 -13.64 8.49 3.40
N VAL A 119 -14.47 8.10 2.43
CA VAL A 119 -15.91 7.93 2.59
C VAL A 119 -16.28 6.53 2.15
N ARG A 120 -16.77 5.70 3.07
CA ARG A 120 -17.30 4.37 2.79
C ARG A 120 -18.70 4.46 2.18
N GLN A 121 -19.00 3.50 1.31
CA GLN A 121 -20.28 3.38 0.61
C GLN A 121 -20.76 1.92 0.61
N THR A 122 -20.54 1.19 1.71
CA THR A 122 -21.03 -0.19 1.86
C THR A 122 -22.56 -0.23 1.73
N PRO A 123 -23.17 -1.18 0.99
CA PRO A 123 -22.53 -2.36 0.39
C PRO A 123 -22.00 -2.14 -1.06
N ASN A 124 -21.99 -0.91 -1.56
CA ASN A 124 -21.61 -0.60 -2.94
C ASN A 124 -20.08 -0.75 -3.11
N ARG A 125 -19.67 -1.85 -3.70
CA ARG A 125 -18.27 -2.14 -3.98
C ARG A 125 -17.85 -1.60 -5.35
N PHE A 126 -16.78 -0.85 -5.38
CA PHE A 126 -16.17 -0.36 -6.62
C PHE A 126 -15.11 -1.37 -7.09
N ASN A 127 -15.38 -2.02 -8.22
CA ASN A 127 -14.50 -2.97 -8.86
C ASN A 127 -14.19 -2.47 -10.28
N THR A 128 -12.92 -2.31 -10.61
CA THR A 128 -12.51 -1.94 -11.96
C THR A 128 -11.09 -2.42 -12.25
N LEU A 129 -10.87 -2.81 -13.50
CA LEU A 129 -9.52 -2.98 -14.03
C LEU A 129 -8.87 -1.60 -14.14
N MET A 130 -7.58 -1.54 -13.91
CA MET A 130 -6.83 -0.31 -13.92
C MET A 130 -5.61 -0.41 -14.83
N LYS A 131 -5.43 0.63 -15.64
CA LYS A 131 -4.17 0.96 -16.31
C LYS A 131 -3.79 2.39 -15.92
N ALA A 132 -2.59 2.58 -15.45
CA ALA A 132 -2.13 3.88 -14.95
C ALA A 132 -0.66 4.14 -15.32
N LYS A 133 -0.23 5.38 -15.17
CA LYS A 133 1.16 5.81 -15.30
C LYS A 133 1.71 6.24 -13.95
N PHE A 134 2.79 5.59 -13.55
CA PHE A 134 3.66 5.99 -12.45
C PHE A 134 4.96 6.48 -13.07
N ASP A 135 5.15 7.79 -13.19
CA ASP A 135 6.15 8.40 -14.05
C ASP A 135 6.08 7.76 -15.47
N ASP A 136 7.15 7.18 -15.98
CA ASP A 136 7.18 6.52 -17.29
C ASP A 136 6.72 5.05 -17.23
N ILE A 137 6.51 4.49 -16.04
CA ILE A 137 6.14 3.10 -15.84
C ILE A 137 4.64 2.93 -16.06
N THR A 138 4.26 1.97 -16.90
CA THR A 138 2.85 1.55 -17.02
C THR A 138 2.51 0.55 -15.93
N LEU A 139 1.48 0.84 -15.15
CA LEU A 139 0.94 -0.04 -14.13
C LEU A 139 -0.35 -0.70 -14.61
N LEU A 140 -0.47 -1.99 -14.34
CA LEU A 140 -1.66 -2.79 -14.57
C LEU A 140 -2.11 -3.42 -13.25
N GLY A 141 -3.42 -3.44 -13.02
CA GLY A 141 -3.99 -4.03 -11.83
C GLY A 141 -5.51 -3.90 -11.82
N TYR A 142 -6.09 -4.03 -10.64
CA TYR A 142 -7.50 -3.75 -10.42
C TYR A 142 -7.69 -3.07 -9.07
N THR A 143 -8.84 -2.46 -8.85
CA THR A 143 -9.27 -2.01 -7.53
C THR A 143 -10.55 -2.71 -7.11
N SER A 144 -10.66 -3.02 -5.82
CA SER A 144 -11.86 -3.57 -5.20
C SER A 144 -12.01 -2.97 -3.81
N ARG A 145 -12.88 -1.99 -3.67
CA ARG A 145 -13.00 -1.21 -2.43
C ARG A 145 -14.43 -0.72 -2.19
N PHE A 146 -14.73 -0.35 -0.95
CA PHE A 146 -15.98 0.31 -0.58
C PHE A 146 -15.83 1.82 -0.39
N SER A 147 -14.62 2.36 -0.48
CA SER A 147 -14.34 3.75 -0.13
C SER A 147 -13.84 4.57 -1.30
N HIS A 148 -14.10 5.86 -1.23
CA HIS A 148 -13.45 6.90 -2.03
C HIS A 148 -12.65 7.82 -1.12
N THR A 149 -11.43 8.18 -1.55
CA THR A 149 -10.55 9.10 -0.82
C THR A 149 -10.49 10.46 -1.53
N PHE A 150 -10.51 11.52 -0.73
CA PHE A 150 -10.52 12.92 -1.15
C PHE A 150 -9.41 13.69 -0.47
N GLY A 151 -8.98 14.79 -1.08
CA GLY A 151 -8.05 15.74 -0.49
C GLY A 151 -6.57 15.44 -0.72
N ILE A 152 -6.23 14.46 -1.56
CA ILE A 152 -4.85 14.22 -2.00
C ILE A 152 -4.52 15.19 -3.13
N PRO A 153 -3.47 16.03 -3.00
CA PRO A 153 -3.01 16.87 -4.08
C PRO A 153 -2.46 16.05 -5.25
N GLU A 154 -2.61 16.56 -6.47
CA GLU A 154 -2.11 15.88 -7.69
C GLU A 154 -0.62 15.54 -7.60
N GLN A 155 0.20 16.46 -7.11
CA GLN A 155 1.65 16.28 -6.97
C GLN A 155 2.06 15.24 -5.91
N GLU A 156 1.15 14.85 -5.01
CA GLU A 156 1.36 13.79 -4.02
C GLU A 156 0.66 12.48 -4.44
N SER A 157 0.15 12.40 -5.69
CA SER A 157 -0.50 11.19 -6.19
C SER A 157 0.51 10.13 -6.59
N PHE A 158 0.15 8.86 -6.36
CA PHE A 158 0.98 7.72 -6.73
C PHE A 158 1.06 7.54 -8.24
N CYS A 159 -0.08 7.61 -8.94
CA CYS A 159 -0.11 7.46 -10.39
C CYS A 159 -1.29 8.22 -11.03
N LYS A 160 -1.20 8.40 -12.36
CA LYS A 160 -2.28 8.93 -13.21
C LYS A 160 -2.99 7.79 -13.91
N VAL A 161 -4.30 7.69 -13.73
CA VAL A 161 -5.15 6.63 -14.29
C VAL A 161 -5.45 6.95 -15.76
N GLU A 162 -5.15 5.99 -16.65
CA GLU A 162 -5.51 6.02 -18.06
C GLU A 162 -6.80 5.24 -18.33
N MET A 163 -7.04 4.16 -17.58
CA MET A 163 -8.25 3.34 -17.64
C MET A 163 -8.60 2.89 -16.21
N GLY A 164 -9.86 2.99 -15.84
CA GLY A 164 -10.37 2.62 -14.53
C GLY A 164 -10.80 3.84 -13.70
N THR A 165 -10.68 3.75 -12.38
CA THR A 165 -11.17 4.78 -11.45
C THR A 165 -10.04 5.28 -10.56
N GLY A 166 -9.86 6.59 -10.48
CA GLY A 166 -8.93 7.23 -9.54
C GLY A 166 -9.37 7.11 -8.08
N MET A 167 -8.82 7.94 -7.20
CA MET A 167 -9.12 7.94 -5.75
C MET A 167 -10.61 8.11 -5.46
N ASN A 168 -11.33 8.82 -6.33
CA ASN A 168 -12.76 9.07 -6.27
C ASN A 168 -13.29 9.38 -7.69
N PRO A 169 -14.61 9.47 -7.91
CA PRO A 169 -15.20 9.66 -9.24
C PRO A 169 -14.81 10.96 -9.96
N LYS A 170 -14.22 11.92 -9.26
CA LYS A 170 -13.79 13.21 -9.83
C LYS A 170 -12.29 13.29 -10.09
N SER A 171 -11.53 12.26 -9.70
CA SER A 171 -10.07 12.24 -9.81
C SER A 171 -9.61 11.25 -10.88
N VAL A 172 -8.69 11.71 -11.72
CA VAL A 172 -7.90 10.84 -12.61
C VAL A 172 -6.59 10.40 -11.97
N PHE A 173 -6.34 10.82 -10.74
CA PHE A 173 -5.17 10.43 -9.97
C PHE A 173 -5.53 9.38 -8.94
N GLU A 174 -4.60 8.50 -8.66
CA GLU A 174 -4.76 7.39 -7.74
C GLU A 174 -3.55 7.29 -6.82
N GLY A 175 -3.82 6.92 -5.56
CA GLY A 175 -2.81 6.62 -4.56
C GLY A 175 -2.09 7.85 -4.00
N ILE A 176 -1.05 7.58 -3.23
CA ILE A 176 -0.25 8.58 -2.51
C ILE A 176 1.22 8.27 -2.76
N ARG A 177 1.98 9.32 -3.08
CA ARG A 177 3.44 9.31 -3.17
C ARG A 177 3.95 10.56 -2.47
N LYS A 178 4.49 10.40 -1.26
CA LYS A 178 5.03 11.50 -0.46
C LYS A 178 6.30 11.06 0.26
N GLY A 179 7.42 11.69 -0.07
CA GLY A 179 8.72 11.22 0.43
C GLY A 179 8.93 9.74 0.11
N LYS A 180 9.16 8.93 1.13
CA LYS A 180 9.28 7.46 0.99
C LYS A 180 7.98 6.70 1.25
N ILE A 181 6.85 7.37 1.29
CA ILE A 181 5.52 6.74 1.43
C ILE A 181 4.93 6.51 0.04
N LEU A 182 4.65 5.26 -0.27
CA LEU A 182 3.93 4.80 -1.45
C LEU A 182 2.65 4.11 -0.97
N ALA A 183 1.49 4.58 -1.41
CA ALA A 183 0.23 3.94 -1.05
C ALA A 183 -0.73 3.93 -2.24
N THR A 184 -1.42 2.82 -2.48
CA THR A 184 -2.28 2.66 -3.65
C THR A 184 -3.47 1.74 -3.37
N TYR A 185 -4.61 2.03 -3.99
CA TYR A 185 -5.74 1.10 -4.04
C TYR A 185 -5.56 0.01 -5.10
N MET A 186 -4.54 0.11 -5.93
CA MET A 186 -4.28 -0.88 -6.97
C MET A 186 -3.83 -2.20 -6.35
N LEU A 187 -4.53 -3.24 -6.70
CA LEU A 187 -4.34 -4.63 -6.27
C LEU A 187 -3.80 -5.45 -7.44
N GLY A 188 -3.33 -6.69 -7.14
CA GLY A 188 -2.93 -7.49 -8.26
C GLY A 188 -2.45 -8.91 -8.03
N PRO A 189 -1.50 -9.27 -7.16
CA PRO A 189 -0.50 -8.48 -6.42
C PRO A 189 0.27 -7.50 -7.32
N ILE A 190 0.28 -6.24 -6.92
CA ILE A 190 0.79 -5.16 -7.78
C ILE A 190 2.26 -5.35 -8.19
N LEU A 191 3.11 -5.87 -7.30
CA LEU A 191 4.53 -6.08 -7.60
C LEU A 191 4.72 -7.19 -8.63
N VAL A 192 3.95 -8.28 -8.52
CA VAL A 192 4.02 -9.40 -9.47
C VAL A 192 3.54 -8.97 -10.86
N ALA A 193 2.47 -8.18 -10.92
CA ALA A 193 1.87 -7.73 -12.17
C ALA A 193 2.70 -6.64 -12.87
N ASN A 194 3.59 -5.95 -12.14
CA ASN A 194 4.33 -4.79 -12.63
C ASN A 194 5.83 -4.89 -12.31
N PRO A 195 6.60 -5.68 -13.05
CA PRO A 195 8.04 -5.87 -12.80
C PRO A 195 8.84 -4.56 -12.81
N ASP A 196 8.54 -3.62 -13.70
CA ASP A 196 9.23 -2.32 -13.77
C ASP A 196 9.01 -1.49 -12.49
N PHE A 197 7.82 -1.55 -11.92
CA PHE A 197 7.54 -0.91 -10.63
C PHE A 197 8.26 -1.64 -9.49
N THR A 198 8.36 -2.96 -9.55
CA THR A 198 9.17 -3.72 -8.58
C THR A 198 10.64 -3.31 -8.65
N HIS A 199 11.19 -3.13 -9.84
CA HIS A 199 12.55 -2.58 -10.02
C HIS A 199 12.70 -1.19 -9.41
N TYR A 200 11.70 -0.33 -9.59
CA TYR A 200 11.68 0.99 -8.97
C TYR A 200 11.75 0.88 -7.44
N LEU A 201 10.90 0.03 -6.85
CA LEU A 201 10.88 -0.19 -5.40
C LEU A 201 12.21 -0.75 -4.88
N LEU A 202 12.81 -1.72 -5.58
CA LEU A 202 14.11 -2.28 -5.20
C LEU A 202 15.22 -1.23 -5.24
N ARG A 203 15.23 -0.35 -6.24
CA ARG A 203 16.19 0.77 -6.29
C ARG A 203 16.00 1.75 -5.12
N MET A 204 14.75 2.03 -4.71
CA MET A 204 14.49 2.82 -3.49
C MET A 204 15.08 2.19 -2.24
N LEU A 205 15.16 0.86 -2.21
CA LEU A 205 15.75 0.08 -1.11
C LEU A 205 17.27 -0.06 -1.22
N GLY A 206 17.88 0.49 -2.27
CA GLY A 206 19.32 0.36 -2.51
C GLY A 206 19.75 -1.05 -2.91
N ALA A 207 18.79 -1.90 -3.33
CA ALA A 207 19.11 -3.21 -3.85
C ALA A 207 19.57 -3.07 -5.31
N ASP A 208 20.80 -3.48 -5.60
CA ASP A 208 21.26 -3.65 -6.96
C ASP A 208 20.40 -4.71 -7.66
N THR A 209 20.12 -4.47 -8.93
CA THR A 209 19.23 -5.30 -9.73
C THR A 209 19.68 -6.76 -9.72
N VAL A 210 19.01 -7.58 -8.91
CA VAL A 210 19.11 -9.03 -9.06
C VAL A 210 18.61 -9.38 -10.46
N SER A 211 19.40 -10.16 -11.19
CA SER A 211 19.08 -10.62 -12.54
C SER A 211 17.72 -11.35 -12.54
N TYR A 212 16.66 -10.66 -12.95
CA TYR A 212 15.31 -11.21 -13.07
C TYR A 212 15.14 -12.25 -14.17
N THR A 213 16.22 -12.60 -14.87
CA THR A 213 16.21 -13.57 -15.97
C THR A 213 15.67 -14.95 -15.56
N HIS A 214 15.56 -15.23 -14.26
CA HIS A 214 15.03 -16.48 -13.73
C HIS A 214 13.58 -16.40 -13.21
N LEU A 215 12.99 -15.20 -13.16
CA LEU A 215 11.61 -14.98 -12.68
C LEU A 215 10.59 -14.86 -13.81
N THR A 216 10.95 -15.22 -15.05
CA THR A 216 9.94 -15.40 -16.09
C THR A 216 8.99 -16.51 -15.64
N LEU A 217 7.71 -16.16 -15.51
CA LEU A 217 6.64 -17.14 -15.30
C LEU A 217 6.86 -18.30 -16.29
N PRO A 218 6.78 -19.56 -15.86
CA PRO A 218 6.88 -20.66 -16.78
C PRO A 218 5.82 -20.45 -17.86
N THR A 219 6.26 -20.31 -19.10
CA THR A 219 5.36 -20.22 -20.24
C THR A 219 4.59 -21.53 -20.28
N ILE A 220 3.32 -21.51 -19.89
CA ILE A 220 2.44 -22.65 -20.06
C ILE A 220 2.32 -22.80 -21.58
N ARG A 221 3.08 -23.73 -22.14
CA ARG A 221 2.82 -24.23 -23.48
C ARG A 221 1.48 -24.95 -23.39
N LEU A 222 0.43 -24.31 -23.87
CA LEU A 222 -0.80 -24.98 -24.24
C LEU A 222 -0.45 -25.91 -25.41
N VAL A 223 -0.46 -27.21 -25.15
CA VAL A 223 -0.45 -28.26 -26.14
C VAL A 223 -1.88 -28.51 -26.58
#